data_93c2546c498145c1a91d189290b7c583
#
_entry.id   93c2546c498145c1a91d189290b7c583
#
_cell.length_a   1.000
_cell.length_b   1.000
_cell.length_c   1.000
_cell.angle_alpha   90.00
_cell.angle_beta   90.00
_cell.angle_gamma   90.00
#
_symmetry.space_group_name_H-M   'P 1'
#
loop_
_entity.id
_entity.type
_entity.pdbx_description
1 polymer ?
#
loop_
_entity_poly.entity_id
_entity_poly.type
_entity_poly.pdbx_seq_one_letter_code
_entity_poly.pdbx_strand_id
1 'polypeptide(L)'
;MKIDVQLDGRPQKAAARARELAELGVDGLFTFEGPHDVFLPLVSAAGAVDVDLMTNVAIALPRSPMHLAHTAYDLQTLSRGRFRLGLGSQIRPHIEKRYGAEWSRPAARMREIVLAVKAIFDAWEGNSRLRFEGEFTTHTLMPPTFDPGPNPYGPPPICLGALGPVMTRTAAEVADGLLVMPFNSVRHYRERTLPAIEEGLDRAGRHAADLAIYPQVIVGTGRTPDELAAASRGVRSLLAFYGSTPAYRPVLDVEGWGDLQPELNALSKVGEYAAMAELIDDKMLTTLAVHGTPEECAAEIVERFGAYSDRVCCYFPGYPIRDGHIADLVAAVRELTP
;
A
#
# COMPACT_ATOMS: atom_id res chain seq x y z
N MET A 1 -6.82 9.85 14.06
CA MET A 1 -6.30 8.93 13.00
C MET A 1 -6.50 9.57 11.63
N LYS A 2 -5.52 9.48 10.73
CA LYS A 2 -5.59 10.02 9.37
C LYS A 2 -6.16 8.97 8.40
N ILE A 3 -6.95 9.45 7.42
CA ILE A 3 -7.57 8.61 6.40
C ILE A 3 -7.03 8.98 5.02
N ASP A 4 -6.38 8.01 4.39
CA ASP A 4 -5.99 8.10 2.99
C ASP A 4 -6.97 7.29 2.13
N VAL A 5 -7.26 7.81 0.95
CA VAL A 5 -8.14 7.12 0.00
C VAL A 5 -7.47 6.97 -1.36
N GLN A 6 -7.95 5.99 -2.12
CA GLN A 6 -7.44 5.74 -3.47
C GLN A 6 -7.83 6.87 -4.42
N LEU A 7 -6.85 7.41 -5.13
CA LEU A 7 -7.05 8.28 -6.29
C LEU A 7 -7.21 7.41 -7.55
N ASP A 8 -8.22 7.69 -8.39
CA ASP A 8 -8.36 7.02 -9.70
C ASP A 8 -7.07 7.19 -10.51
N GLY A 9 -6.53 6.08 -11.01
CA GLY A 9 -5.27 6.04 -11.76
C GLY A 9 -5.30 6.69 -13.16
N ARG A 10 -6.40 7.34 -13.57
CA ARG A 10 -6.47 8.04 -14.86
C ARG A 10 -5.80 9.42 -14.77
N PRO A 11 -4.62 9.62 -15.40
CA PRO A 11 -3.86 10.86 -15.23
C PRO A 11 -4.62 12.13 -15.59
N GLN A 12 -5.44 12.08 -16.67
CA GLN A 12 -6.20 13.22 -17.14
C GLN A 12 -7.35 13.67 -16.21
N LYS A 13 -7.78 12.82 -15.28
CA LYS A 13 -8.84 13.12 -14.30
C LYS A 13 -8.27 13.36 -12.90
N ALA A 14 -7.01 13.00 -12.65
CA ALA A 14 -6.43 12.92 -11.33
C ALA A 14 -6.46 14.26 -10.57
N ALA A 15 -6.13 15.38 -11.23
CA ALA A 15 -6.12 16.69 -10.57
C ALA A 15 -7.54 17.13 -10.12
N ALA A 16 -8.56 16.89 -10.94
CA ALA A 16 -9.94 17.22 -10.57
C ALA A 16 -10.43 16.31 -9.44
N ARG A 17 -10.22 14.99 -9.58
CA ARG A 17 -10.64 14.04 -8.55
C ARG A 17 -9.89 14.23 -7.23
N ALA A 18 -8.63 14.62 -7.27
CA ALA A 18 -7.87 14.93 -6.07
C ALA A 18 -8.48 16.11 -5.29
N ARG A 19 -8.93 17.18 -5.99
CA ARG A 19 -9.61 18.31 -5.32
C ARG A 19 -10.93 17.88 -4.68
N GLU A 20 -11.76 17.14 -5.42
CA GLU A 20 -13.02 16.61 -4.89
C GLU A 20 -12.77 15.79 -3.61
N LEU A 21 -11.81 14.86 -3.63
CA LEU A 21 -11.48 14.05 -2.46
C LEU A 21 -10.91 14.88 -1.30
N ALA A 22 -10.06 15.87 -1.57
CA ALA A 22 -9.53 16.76 -0.55
C ALA A 22 -10.64 17.58 0.14
N GLU A 23 -11.66 18.02 -0.63
CA GLU A 23 -12.84 18.73 -0.09
C GLU A 23 -13.68 17.84 0.83
N LEU A 24 -13.62 16.51 0.69
CA LEU A 24 -14.26 15.56 1.63
C LEU A 24 -13.49 15.43 2.95
N GLY A 25 -12.33 16.08 3.06
CA GLY A 25 -11.54 16.10 4.27
C GLY A 25 -10.56 14.93 4.42
N VAL A 26 -10.24 14.16 3.37
CA VAL A 26 -9.22 13.11 3.44
C VAL A 26 -7.83 13.69 3.72
N ASP A 27 -7.00 12.93 4.42
CA ASP A 27 -5.66 13.38 4.82
C ASP A 27 -4.59 13.04 3.79
N GLY A 28 -4.87 12.07 2.91
CA GLY A 28 -3.96 11.68 1.86
C GLY A 28 -4.63 10.94 0.71
N LEU A 29 -3.89 10.87 -0.39
CA LEU A 29 -4.30 10.17 -1.61
C LEU A 29 -3.22 9.18 -2.01
N PHE A 30 -3.63 7.99 -2.42
CA PHE A 30 -2.69 7.00 -2.92
C PHE A 30 -3.12 6.43 -4.27
N THR A 31 -2.13 6.02 -5.05
CA THR A 31 -2.32 5.28 -6.30
C THR A 31 -1.71 3.90 -6.19
N PHE A 32 -2.26 2.93 -6.91
CA PHE A 32 -1.64 1.62 -7.09
C PHE A 32 -1.33 1.37 -8.57
N GLU A 33 -0.39 0.48 -8.83
CA GLU A 33 -0.01 0.14 -10.20
C GLU A 33 -0.96 -0.90 -10.81
N GLY A 34 -1.97 -0.39 -11.49
CA GLY A 34 -3.01 -1.19 -12.15
C GLY A 34 -2.96 -1.05 -13.67
N PRO A 35 -4.04 -0.51 -14.31
CA PRO A 35 -4.11 -0.29 -15.76
C PRO A 35 -3.32 0.93 -16.22
N HIS A 36 -2.93 1.83 -15.32
CA HIS A 36 -2.21 3.06 -15.61
C HIS A 36 -0.90 3.13 -14.82
N ASP A 37 -0.02 4.08 -15.21
CA ASP A 37 1.20 4.39 -14.47
C ASP A 37 0.85 4.91 -13.07
N VAL A 38 1.63 4.47 -12.09
CA VAL A 38 1.36 4.77 -10.68
C VAL A 38 1.75 6.19 -10.27
N PHE A 39 2.68 6.83 -10.97
CA PHE A 39 3.22 8.15 -10.62
C PHE A 39 2.51 9.31 -11.31
N LEU A 40 2.11 9.13 -12.59
CA LEU A 40 1.52 10.22 -13.38
C LEU A 40 0.27 10.86 -12.75
N PRO A 41 -0.67 10.11 -12.15
CA PRO A 41 -1.79 10.71 -11.44
C PRO A 41 -1.35 11.54 -10.23
N LEU A 42 -0.30 11.11 -9.51
CA LEU A 42 0.24 11.83 -8.36
C LEU A 42 0.96 13.11 -8.75
N VAL A 43 1.66 13.14 -9.90
CA VAL A 43 2.22 14.38 -10.46
C VAL A 43 1.10 15.39 -10.72
N SER A 44 -0.03 14.95 -11.29
CA SER A 44 -1.19 15.82 -11.52
C SER A 44 -1.85 16.30 -10.23
N ALA A 45 -1.90 15.46 -9.20
CA ALA A 45 -2.46 15.79 -7.90
C ALA A 45 -1.56 16.73 -7.09
N ALA A 46 -0.24 16.56 -7.15
CA ALA A 46 0.73 17.31 -6.35
C ALA A 46 0.60 18.83 -6.47
N GLY A 47 0.28 19.32 -7.67
CA GLY A 47 0.02 20.74 -7.93
C GLY A 47 -1.42 21.19 -7.69
N ALA A 48 -2.32 20.27 -7.36
CA ALA A 48 -3.75 20.53 -7.27
C ALA A 48 -4.28 20.58 -5.83
N VAL A 49 -3.63 19.89 -4.89
CA VAL A 49 -4.07 19.72 -3.50
C VAL A 49 -2.91 19.75 -2.51
N ASP A 50 -3.23 20.04 -1.25
CA ASP A 50 -2.27 20.08 -0.14
C ASP A 50 -2.41 18.90 0.84
N VAL A 51 -2.85 17.73 0.37
CA VAL A 51 -2.90 16.48 1.14
C VAL A 51 -1.67 15.62 0.88
N ASP A 52 -1.41 14.64 1.73
CA ASP A 52 -0.31 13.69 1.55
C ASP A 52 -0.52 12.83 0.30
N LEU A 53 0.56 12.47 -0.38
CA LEU A 53 0.53 11.65 -1.59
C LEU A 53 1.41 10.41 -1.43
N MET A 54 0.96 9.27 -1.94
CA MET A 54 1.72 8.02 -1.82
C MET A 54 1.48 7.08 -2.99
N THR A 55 2.52 6.35 -3.42
CA THR A 55 2.30 5.13 -4.20
C THR A 55 2.00 3.97 -3.26
N ASN A 56 0.94 3.21 -3.52
CA ASN A 56 0.55 2.08 -2.67
C ASN A 56 0.06 0.89 -3.52
N VAL A 57 0.96 0.27 -4.30
CA VAL A 57 2.42 0.47 -4.35
C VAL A 57 2.89 0.63 -5.79
N ALA A 58 4.06 1.26 -5.98
CA ALA A 58 4.82 1.13 -7.22
C ALA A 58 5.54 -0.21 -7.26
N ILE A 59 5.43 -0.95 -8.38
CA ILE A 59 6.09 -2.26 -8.54
C ILE A 59 7.57 -2.03 -8.81
N ALA A 60 8.43 -2.44 -7.87
CA ALA A 60 9.84 -2.06 -7.86
C ALA A 60 10.73 -2.96 -8.71
N LEU A 61 10.49 -4.29 -8.74
CA LEU A 61 11.42 -5.25 -9.36
C LEU A 61 11.75 -4.99 -10.84
N PRO A 62 10.81 -4.50 -11.69
CA PRO A 62 11.11 -4.15 -13.07
C PRO A 62 11.73 -2.76 -13.25
N ARG A 63 11.92 -1.99 -12.16
CA ARG A 63 12.43 -0.62 -12.20
C ARG A 63 13.85 -0.51 -11.67
N SER A 64 14.63 0.39 -12.27
CA SER A 64 15.96 0.75 -11.72
C SER A 64 15.79 1.60 -10.45
N PRO A 65 16.59 1.37 -9.38
CA PRO A 65 16.63 2.26 -8.21
C PRO A 65 16.84 3.73 -8.58
N MET A 66 17.66 4.03 -9.59
CA MET A 66 17.90 5.40 -10.05
C MET A 66 16.62 6.05 -10.62
N HIS A 67 15.82 5.33 -11.41
CA HIS A 67 14.55 5.85 -11.91
C HIS A 67 13.52 6.05 -10.80
N LEU A 68 13.47 5.14 -9.83
CA LEU A 68 12.62 5.30 -8.64
C LEU A 68 13.02 6.53 -7.82
N ALA A 69 14.34 6.72 -7.62
CA ALA A 69 14.88 7.86 -6.90
C ALA A 69 14.52 9.19 -7.59
N HIS A 70 14.78 9.35 -8.89
CA HIS A 70 14.41 10.56 -9.62
C HIS A 70 12.92 10.88 -9.49
N THR A 71 12.06 9.92 -9.80
CA THR A 71 10.61 10.15 -9.76
C THR A 71 10.12 10.52 -8.36
N ALA A 72 10.65 9.85 -7.33
CA ALA A 72 10.27 10.12 -5.95
C ALA A 72 10.76 11.49 -5.46
N TYR A 73 11.97 11.86 -5.83
CA TYR A 73 12.59 13.14 -5.44
C TYR A 73 11.89 14.33 -6.09
N ASP A 74 11.54 14.21 -7.38
CA ASP A 74 10.75 15.21 -8.08
C ASP A 74 9.34 15.33 -7.49
N LEU A 75 8.66 14.22 -7.19
CA LEU A 75 7.36 14.23 -6.51
C LEU A 75 7.43 14.83 -5.11
N GLN A 76 8.50 14.61 -4.36
CA GLN A 76 8.73 15.23 -3.06
C GLN A 76 8.79 16.76 -3.19
N THR A 77 9.50 17.25 -4.19
CA THR A 77 9.58 18.69 -4.48
C THR A 77 8.23 19.25 -4.92
N LEU A 78 7.56 18.60 -5.87
CA LEU A 78 6.25 19.02 -6.40
C LEU A 78 5.17 19.03 -5.32
N SER A 79 5.17 18.04 -4.44
CA SER A 79 4.23 17.95 -3.33
C SER A 79 4.63 18.77 -2.10
N ARG A 80 5.78 19.49 -2.13
CA ARG A 80 6.30 20.25 -1.00
C ARG A 80 6.49 19.41 0.26
N GLY A 81 7.14 18.27 0.11
CA GLY A 81 7.46 17.39 1.24
C GLY A 81 6.36 16.42 1.66
N ARG A 82 5.27 16.27 0.87
CA ARG A 82 4.12 15.45 1.21
C ARG A 82 4.05 14.12 0.46
N PHE A 83 5.13 13.72 -0.23
CA PHE A 83 5.17 12.46 -0.95
C PHE A 83 5.82 11.34 -0.13
N ARG A 84 5.29 10.11 -0.25
CA ARG A 84 5.87 8.87 0.26
C ARG A 84 6.01 7.87 -0.88
N LEU A 85 7.19 7.28 -1.02
CA LEU A 85 7.47 6.25 -2.01
C LEU A 85 7.10 4.87 -1.47
N GLY A 86 5.89 4.41 -1.76
CA GLY A 86 5.47 3.04 -1.43
C GLY A 86 5.85 2.06 -2.53
N LEU A 87 6.63 1.05 -2.20
CA LEU A 87 7.18 0.04 -3.11
C LEU A 87 6.62 -1.35 -2.82
N GLY A 88 6.46 -2.17 -3.85
CA GLY A 88 6.07 -3.57 -3.73
C GLY A 88 6.77 -4.47 -4.73
N SER A 89 6.93 -5.75 -4.38
CA SER A 89 7.58 -6.75 -5.24
C SER A 89 6.66 -7.30 -6.33
N GLN A 90 5.35 -7.19 -6.18
CA GLN A 90 4.35 -7.92 -6.96
C GLN A 90 4.53 -9.45 -6.82
N ILE A 91 3.85 -10.25 -7.60
CA ILE A 91 3.96 -11.72 -7.65
C ILE A 91 4.68 -12.17 -8.92
N ARG A 92 5.30 -13.36 -8.86
CA ARG A 92 6.12 -13.92 -9.93
C ARG A 92 5.47 -13.87 -11.33
N PRO A 93 4.21 -14.30 -11.54
CA PRO A 93 3.61 -14.30 -12.86
C PRO A 93 3.52 -12.90 -13.50
N HIS A 94 3.27 -11.87 -12.69
CA HIS A 94 3.23 -10.50 -13.20
C HIS A 94 4.63 -10.00 -13.55
N ILE A 95 5.63 -10.25 -12.70
CA ILE A 95 7.01 -9.81 -12.98
C ILE A 95 7.54 -10.45 -14.25
N GLU A 96 7.42 -11.79 -14.38
CA GLU A 96 7.97 -12.51 -15.53
C GLU A 96 7.14 -12.31 -16.82
N LYS A 97 5.80 -12.38 -16.73
CA LYS A 97 4.95 -12.44 -17.93
C LYS A 97 4.34 -11.11 -18.36
N ARG A 98 4.14 -10.18 -17.40
CA ARG A 98 3.57 -8.84 -17.69
C ARG A 98 4.66 -7.79 -17.83
N TYR A 99 5.69 -7.83 -16.98
CA TYR A 99 6.79 -6.86 -17.00
C TYR A 99 8.03 -7.33 -17.75
N GLY A 100 8.17 -8.64 -18.06
CA GLY A 100 9.32 -9.20 -18.73
C GLY A 100 10.62 -9.09 -17.92
N ALA A 101 10.51 -9.05 -16.58
CA ALA A 101 11.63 -8.88 -15.68
C ALA A 101 11.95 -10.18 -14.92
N GLU A 102 13.15 -10.27 -14.36
CA GLU A 102 13.58 -11.43 -13.58
C GLU A 102 12.87 -11.49 -12.23
N TRP A 103 12.40 -12.69 -11.88
CA TRP A 103 11.92 -13.01 -10.54
C TRP A 103 12.90 -13.91 -9.81
N SER A 104 13.64 -13.38 -8.85
CA SER A 104 14.47 -14.15 -7.95
C SER A 104 14.57 -13.47 -6.60
N ARG A 105 14.57 -14.23 -5.51
CA ARG A 105 14.78 -13.75 -4.12
C ARG A 105 14.12 -12.39 -3.82
N PRO A 106 12.79 -12.26 -3.92
CA PRO A 106 12.11 -10.97 -3.95
C PRO A 106 12.40 -10.09 -2.71
N ALA A 107 12.47 -10.67 -1.51
CA ALA A 107 12.78 -9.90 -0.30
C ALA A 107 14.21 -9.33 -0.31
N ALA A 108 15.21 -10.12 -0.75
CA ALA A 108 16.59 -9.65 -0.87
C ALA A 108 16.71 -8.53 -1.91
N ARG A 109 16.06 -8.69 -3.08
CA ARG A 109 16.01 -7.64 -4.11
C ARG A 109 15.32 -6.38 -3.61
N MET A 110 14.19 -6.50 -2.92
CA MET A 110 13.49 -5.33 -2.37
C MET A 110 14.32 -4.61 -1.30
N ARG A 111 15.00 -5.38 -0.43
CA ARG A 111 15.95 -4.80 0.54
C ARG A 111 17.02 -3.98 -0.17
N GLU A 112 17.62 -4.53 -1.20
CA GLU A 112 18.68 -3.88 -1.96
C GLU A 112 18.19 -2.64 -2.72
N ILE A 113 16.99 -2.71 -3.32
CA ILE A 113 16.37 -1.55 -3.99
C ILE A 113 16.17 -0.40 -3.00
N VAL A 114 15.62 -0.66 -1.81
CA VAL A 114 15.42 0.38 -0.79
C VAL A 114 16.75 0.99 -0.38
N LEU A 115 17.76 0.17 -0.10
CA LEU A 115 19.10 0.65 0.29
C LEU A 115 19.80 1.43 -0.84
N ALA A 116 19.64 0.98 -2.07
CA ALA A 116 20.19 1.68 -3.24
C ALA A 116 19.54 3.06 -3.43
N VAL A 117 18.21 3.14 -3.31
CA VAL A 117 17.47 4.42 -3.40
C VAL A 117 17.90 5.36 -2.26
N LYS A 118 18.03 4.85 -1.02
CA LYS A 118 18.54 5.65 0.11
C LYS A 118 19.96 6.16 -0.13
N ALA A 119 20.86 5.32 -0.66
CA ALA A 119 22.23 5.74 -0.99
C ALA A 119 22.28 6.80 -2.11
N ILE A 120 21.33 6.75 -3.06
CA ILE A 120 21.19 7.79 -4.10
C ILE A 120 20.70 9.08 -3.47
N PHE A 121 19.69 9.04 -2.59
CA PHE A 121 19.22 10.21 -1.86
C PHE A 121 20.32 10.84 -1.00
N ASP A 122 21.07 10.02 -0.24
CA ASP A 122 22.18 10.50 0.58
C ASP A 122 23.25 11.23 -0.25
N ALA A 123 23.50 10.76 -1.46
CA ALA A 123 24.44 11.44 -2.36
C ALA A 123 23.89 12.78 -2.85
N TRP A 124 22.62 12.87 -3.21
CA TRP A 124 21.97 14.11 -3.64
C TRP A 124 21.80 15.13 -2.50
N GLU A 125 21.60 14.65 -1.26
CA GLU A 125 21.60 15.52 -0.07
C GLU A 125 23.01 16.02 0.33
N GLY A 126 24.05 15.57 -0.36
CA GLY A 126 25.44 15.94 -0.07
C GLY A 126 26.03 15.25 1.16
N ASN A 127 25.35 14.24 1.70
CA ASN A 127 25.81 13.53 2.90
C ASN A 127 26.98 12.57 2.61
N SER A 128 27.01 11.99 1.40
CA SER A 128 28.04 11.03 1.00
C SER A 128 28.24 11.01 -0.50
N ARG A 129 29.41 10.47 -0.94
CA ARG A 129 29.60 10.13 -2.35
C ARG A 129 28.78 8.87 -2.68
N LEU A 130 28.09 8.85 -3.82
CA LEU A 130 27.37 7.67 -4.28
C LEU A 130 28.34 6.48 -4.44
N ARG A 131 28.16 5.49 -3.58
CA ARG A 131 28.86 4.22 -3.59
C ARG A 131 27.96 3.13 -3.03
N PHE A 132 27.22 2.50 -3.90
CA PHE A 132 26.39 1.35 -3.58
C PHE A 132 26.77 0.17 -4.46
N GLU A 133 27.25 -0.90 -3.86
CA GLU A 133 27.66 -2.13 -4.51
C GLU A 133 26.87 -3.28 -3.90
N GLY A 134 25.76 -3.63 -4.52
CA GLY A 134 24.87 -4.72 -4.10
C GLY A 134 25.07 -5.99 -4.91
N GLU A 135 24.29 -6.99 -4.58
CA GLU A 135 24.28 -8.26 -5.32
C GLU A 135 23.52 -8.16 -6.65
N PHE A 136 22.46 -7.34 -6.69
CA PHE A 136 21.55 -7.21 -7.83
C PHE A 136 21.76 -5.91 -8.60
N THR A 137 22.31 -4.89 -7.98
CA THR A 137 22.51 -3.59 -8.61
C THR A 137 23.72 -2.85 -8.03
N THR A 138 24.36 -2.03 -8.87
CA THR A 138 25.54 -1.23 -8.49
C THR A 138 25.34 0.22 -8.96
N HIS A 139 25.54 1.18 -8.06
CA HIS A 139 25.45 2.61 -8.32
C HIS A 139 26.69 3.31 -7.72
N THR A 140 27.66 3.66 -8.57
CA THR A 140 28.96 4.24 -8.14
C THR A 140 29.36 5.49 -8.91
N LEU A 141 28.45 5.99 -9.77
CA LEU A 141 28.71 7.15 -10.62
C LEU A 141 27.64 8.21 -10.42
N MET A 142 28.04 9.44 -9.98
CA MET A 142 27.20 10.61 -9.88
C MET A 142 28.01 11.84 -10.32
N PRO A 143 28.08 12.12 -11.64
CA PRO A 143 28.72 13.35 -12.12
C PRO A 143 27.86 14.58 -11.75
N PRO A 144 28.48 15.75 -11.56
CA PRO A 144 27.73 16.95 -11.13
C PRO A 144 26.52 17.33 -12.01
N THR A 145 26.59 17.03 -13.32
CA THR A 145 25.48 17.32 -14.27
C THR A 145 24.22 16.50 -13.97
N PHE A 146 24.36 15.36 -13.28
CA PHE A 146 23.24 14.44 -12.95
C PHE A 146 22.84 14.49 -11.48
N ASP A 147 23.45 15.39 -10.71
CA ASP A 147 23.15 15.61 -9.31
C ASP A 147 22.15 16.77 -9.18
N PRO A 148 20.92 16.53 -8.72
CA PRO A 148 19.90 17.57 -8.57
C PRO A 148 20.20 18.50 -7.38
N GLY A 149 21.12 18.13 -6.50
CA GLY A 149 21.36 18.78 -5.22
C GLY A 149 20.29 18.46 -4.15
N PRO A 150 20.45 19.03 -2.95
CA PRO A 150 19.56 18.76 -1.82
C PRO A 150 18.12 19.19 -2.07
N ASN A 151 17.17 18.33 -1.67
CA ASN A 151 15.75 18.66 -1.74
C ASN A 151 15.38 19.60 -0.58
N PRO A 152 14.70 20.74 -0.83
CA PRO A 152 14.33 21.69 0.22
C PRO A 152 13.41 21.10 1.29
N TYR A 153 12.80 19.94 1.02
CA TYR A 153 11.91 19.21 1.93
C TYR A 153 12.53 17.92 2.47
N GLY A 154 13.79 17.65 2.15
CA GLY A 154 14.46 16.38 2.41
C GLY A 154 13.98 15.24 1.48
N PRO A 155 14.64 14.07 1.53
CA PRO A 155 14.27 12.91 0.72
C PRO A 155 12.90 12.36 1.15
N PRO A 156 12.10 11.82 0.20
CA PRO A 156 10.82 11.22 0.55
C PRO A 156 11.01 9.92 1.36
N PRO A 157 10.18 9.68 2.38
CA PRO A 157 10.16 8.40 3.09
C PRO A 157 9.85 7.25 2.13
N ILE A 158 10.52 6.10 2.34
CA ILE A 158 10.33 4.89 1.56
C ILE A 158 9.53 3.87 2.38
N CYS A 159 8.35 3.52 1.88
CA CYS A 159 7.49 2.50 2.47
C CYS A 159 7.54 1.21 1.67
N LEU A 160 7.43 0.05 2.32
CA LEU A 160 7.46 -1.25 1.68
C LEU A 160 6.19 -2.04 1.95
N GLY A 161 5.51 -2.48 0.89
CA GLY A 161 4.34 -3.36 0.97
C GLY A 161 4.71 -4.79 1.35
N ALA A 162 4.09 -5.34 2.39
CA ALA A 162 4.35 -6.69 2.84
C ALA A 162 3.12 -7.41 3.40
N LEU A 163 3.15 -8.74 3.33
CA LEU A 163 2.23 -9.65 3.99
C LEU A 163 3.00 -10.80 4.67
N GLY A 164 3.83 -11.50 3.92
CA GLY A 164 4.58 -12.65 4.45
C GLY A 164 5.73 -12.23 5.37
N PRO A 165 6.13 -13.09 6.33
CA PRO A 165 7.06 -12.72 7.40
C PRO A 165 8.43 -12.26 6.90
N VAL A 166 8.94 -12.82 5.81
CA VAL A 166 10.26 -12.44 5.27
C VAL A 166 10.24 -11.02 4.73
N MET A 167 9.22 -10.64 3.95
CA MET A 167 9.11 -9.28 3.41
C MET A 167 8.78 -8.28 4.52
N THR A 168 7.98 -8.66 5.51
CA THR A 168 7.67 -7.82 6.68
C THR A 168 8.93 -7.51 7.50
N ARG A 169 9.76 -8.53 7.79
CA ARG A 169 11.08 -8.30 8.41
C ARG A 169 11.95 -7.37 7.59
N THR A 170 12.02 -7.61 6.27
CA THR A 170 12.80 -6.75 5.37
C THR A 170 12.32 -5.30 5.43
N ALA A 171 11.01 -5.05 5.44
CA ALA A 171 10.47 -3.70 5.59
C ALA A 171 10.90 -3.08 6.93
N ALA A 172 10.81 -3.81 8.03
CA ALA A 172 11.22 -3.35 9.34
C ALA A 172 12.74 -3.09 9.44
N GLU A 173 13.57 -3.86 8.71
CA GLU A 173 15.02 -3.65 8.67
C GLU A 173 15.41 -2.35 7.94
N VAL A 174 14.80 -2.02 6.80
CA VAL A 174 15.35 -1.00 5.89
C VAL A 174 14.41 0.10 5.46
N ALA A 175 13.08 -0.05 5.60
CA ALA A 175 12.11 0.95 5.16
C ALA A 175 11.76 1.96 6.26
N ASP A 176 11.19 3.10 5.88
CA ASP A 176 10.68 4.12 6.80
C ASP A 176 9.21 3.86 7.17
N GLY A 177 8.53 3.03 6.36
CA GLY A 177 7.16 2.59 6.64
C GLY A 177 6.84 1.20 6.09
N LEU A 178 5.86 0.56 6.72
CA LEU A 178 5.28 -0.71 6.30
C LEU A 178 3.85 -0.49 5.81
N LEU A 179 3.58 -0.81 4.55
CA LEU A 179 2.24 -0.89 3.99
C LEU A 179 1.71 -2.31 4.21
N VAL A 180 0.84 -2.47 5.20
CA VAL A 180 0.28 -3.80 5.52
C VAL A 180 -0.73 -4.19 4.46
N MET A 181 -0.54 -5.33 3.81
CA MET A 181 -1.43 -5.84 2.76
C MET A 181 -2.89 -5.86 3.22
N PRO A 182 -3.86 -5.39 2.41
CA PRO A 182 -5.27 -5.30 2.81
C PRO A 182 -5.95 -6.65 3.04
N PHE A 183 -5.47 -7.73 2.40
CA PHE A 183 -5.94 -9.08 2.68
C PHE A 183 -5.28 -9.60 3.95
N ASN A 184 -5.79 -9.17 5.09
CA ASN A 184 -5.25 -9.47 6.41
C ASN A 184 -6.38 -9.49 7.45
N SER A 185 -6.22 -10.27 8.51
CA SER A 185 -7.11 -10.27 9.67
C SER A 185 -6.38 -9.73 10.90
N VAL A 186 -7.13 -9.27 11.89
CA VAL A 186 -6.56 -8.84 13.19
C VAL A 186 -5.74 -9.96 13.83
N ARG A 187 -6.20 -11.20 13.70
CA ARG A 187 -5.49 -12.36 14.24
C ARG A 187 -4.18 -12.61 13.50
N HIS A 188 -4.19 -12.62 12.15
CA HIS A 188 -2.97 -12.77 11.36
C HIS A 188 -1.98 -11.62 11.64
N TYR A 189 -2.49 -10.40 11.78
CA TYR A 189 -1.66 -9.25 12.13
C TYR A 189 -0.93 -9.48 13.46
N ARG A 190 -1.65 -9.88 14.51
CA ARG A 190 -1.09 -10.12 15.85
C ARG A 190 -0.15 -11.32 15.91
N GLU A 191 -0.53 -12.44 15.27
CA GLU A 191 0.21 -13.69 15.37
C GLU A 191 1.39 -13.80 14.38
N ARG A 192 1.39 -13.02 13.29
CA ARG A 192 2.37 -13.15 12.20
C ARG A 192 3.07 -11.84 11.85
N THR A 193 2.31 -10.75 11.68
CA THR A 193 2.88 -9.49 11.20
C THR A 193 3.66 -8.79 12.31
N LEU A 194 3.09 -8.60 13.50
CA LEU A 194 3.80 -7.95 14.62
C LEU A 194 5.10 -8.66 15.01
N PRO A 195 5.15 -9.99 15.22
CA PRO A 195 6.41 -10.67 15.53
C PRO A 195 7.47 -10.50 14.45
N ALA A 196 7.05 -10.46 13.16
CA ALA A 196 7.98 -10.25 12.06
C ALA A 196 8.52 -8.79 12.00
N ILE A 197 7.70 -7.81 12.40
CA ILE A 197 8.15 -6.41 12.56
C ILE A 197 9.20 -6.33 13.68
N GLU A 198 8.90 -6.86 14.87
CA GLU A 198 9.81 -6.88 16.03
C GLU A 198 11.15 -7.53 15.66
N GLU A 199 11.12 -8.71 15.05
CA GLU A 199 12.33 -9.41 14.59
C GLU A 199 13.15 -8.58 13.60
N GLY A 200 12.51 -7.88 12.68
CA GLY A 200 13.19 -7.04 11.68
C GLY A 200 13.83 -5.80 12.30
N LEU A 201 13.13 -5.13 13.22
CA LEU A 201 13.65 -3.99 13.96
C LEU A 201 14.86 -4.38 14.80
N ASP A 202 14.75 -5.48 15.57
CA ASP A 202 15.83 -5.99 16.42
C ASP A 202 17.09 -6.33 15.61
N ARG A 203 16.94 -6.99 14.46
CA ARG A 203 18.07 -7.31 13.56
C ARG A 203 18.81 -6.09 13.04
N ALA A 204 18.09 -4.99 12.86
CA ALA A 204 18.65 -3.73 12.36
C ALA A 204 19.07 -2.76 13.49
N GLY A 205 18.83 -3.12 14.76
CA GLY A 205 19.08 -2.23 15.90
C GLY A 205 18.19 -0.98 15.86
N ARG A 206 16.96 -1.11 15.34
CA ARG A 206 15.98 -0.03 15.19
C ARG A 206 14.91 -0.10 16.29
N HIS A 207 14.27 1.03 16.55
CA HIS A 207 13.16 1.15 17.47
C HIS A 207 11.81 1.18 16.75
N ALA A 208 10.73 0.87 17.44
CA ALA A 208 9.38 0.90 16.87
C ALA A 208 9.02 2.28 16.26
N ALA A 209 9.52 3.36 16.84
CA ALA A 209 9.32 4.73 16.33
C ALA A 209 9.98 5.00 14.98
N ASP A 210 10.92 4.16 14.55
CA ASP A 210 11.63 4.31 13.27
C ASP A 210 10.86 3.70 12.08
N LEU A 211 9.71 3.07 12.35
CA LEU A 211 8.87 2.42 11.33
C LEU A 211 7.41 2.87 11.46
N ALA A 212 6.94 3.67 10.52
CA ALA A 212 5.52 3.96 10.42
C ALA A 212 4.74 2.75 9.90
N ILE A 213 3.56 2.46 10.45
CA ILE A 213 2.70 1.36 10.01
C ILE A 213 1.46 1.93 9.35
N TYR A 214 1.20 1.50 8.11
CA TYR A 214 0.06 1.94 7.30
C TYR A 214 -0.82 0.74 6.96
N PRO A 215 -1.83 0.41 7.79
CA PRO A 215 -2.83 -0.60 7.45
C PRO A 215 -3.60 -0.20 6.20
N GLN A 216 -3.74 -1.14 5.28
CA GLN A 216 -4.61 -1.00 4.14
C GLN A 216 -5.92 -1.71 4.46
N VAL A 217 -7.05 -1.01 4.38
CA VAL A 217 -8.34 -1.48 4.85
C VAL A 217 -9.31 -1.61 3.69
N ILE A 218 -9.85 -2.80 3.49
CA ILE A 218 -10.95 -3.04 2.55
C ILE A 218 -12.23 -2.58 3.23
N VAL A 219 -12.93 -1.60 2.64
CA VAL A 219 -14.13 -0.99 3.21
C VAL A 219 -15.32 -1.23 2.30
N GLY A 220 -16.38 -1.81 2.85
CA GLY A 220 -17.69 -1.94 2.23
C GLY A 220 -18.70 -1.09 2.99
N THR A 221 -19.06 0.09 2.49
CA THR A 221 -19.96 0.99 3.22
C THR A 221 -21.14 1.48 2.38
N GLY A 222 -22.23 1.79 3.07
CA GLY A 222 -23.46 2.34 2.51
C GLY A 222 -24.46 2.68 3.60
N ARG A 223 -25.53 3.43 3.24
CA ARG A 223 -26.60 3.82 4.19
C ARG A 223 -27.92 3.10 3.93
N THR A 224 -28.08 2.52 2.75
CA THR A 224 -29.27 1.77 2.39
C THR A 224 -28.95 0.27 2.23
N PRO A 225 -29.95 -0.62 2.38
CA PRO A 225 -29.76 -2.05 2.13
C PRO A 225 -29.16 -2.37 0.75
N ASP A 226 -29.57 -1.63 -0.28
CA ASP A 226 -29.08 -1.81 -1.65
C ASP A 226 -27.62 -1.40 -1.79
N GLU A 227 -27.20 -0.30 -1.16
CA GLU A 227 -25.81 0.15 -1.15
C GLU A 227 -24.93 -0.85 -0.41
N LEU A 228 -25.36 -1.31 0.77
CA LEU A 228 -24.64 -2.33 1.55
C LEU A 228 -24.54 -3.65 0.81
N ALA A 229 -25.59 -4.08 0.11
CA ALA A 229 -25.56 -5.27 -0.70
C ALA A 229 -24.58 -5.12 -1.90
N ALA A 230 -24.53 -3.95 -2.54
CA ALA A 230 -23.58 -3.67 -3.60
C ALA A 230 -22.13 -3.67 -3.08
N ALA A 231 -21.89 -3.03 -1.93
CA ALA A 231 -20.60 -3.02 -1.26
C ALA A 231 -20.14 -4.43 -0.87
N SER A 232 -21.03 -5.24 -0.28
CA SER A 232 -20.76 -6.65 0.04
C SER A 232 -20.29 -7.44 -1.19
N ARG A 233 -20.99 -7.32 -2.31
CA ARG A 233 -20.60 -8.03 -3.55
C ARG A 233 -19.21 -7.61 -4.04
N GLY A 234 -18.91 -6.31 -4.04
CA GLY A 234 -17.60 -5.80 -4.45
C GLY A 234 -16.48 -6.28 -3.54
N VAL A 235 -16.69 -6.20 -2.22
CA VAL A 235 -15.73 -6.67 -1.21
C VAL A 235 -15.49 -8.18 -1.33
N ARG A 236 -16.56 -9.00 -1.42
CA ARG A 236 -16.42 -10.47 -1.58
C ARG A 236 -15.63 -10.83 -2.84
N SER A 237 -15.87 -10.13 -3.95
CA SER A 237 -15.13 -10.36 -5.20
C SER A 237 -13.63 -10.09 -5.02
N LEU A 238 -13.25 -9.02 -4.32
CA LEU A 238 -11.84 -8.72 -4.04
C LEU A 238 -11.22 -9.72 -3.07
N LEU A 239 -11.94 -10.09 -2.00
CA LEU A 239 -11.46 -11.08 -1.02
C LEU A 239 -11.23 -12.44 -1.67
N ALA A 240 -12.15 -12.88 -2.52
CA ALA A 240 -12.04 -14.13 -3.28
C ALA A 240 -10.83 -14.09 -4.24
N PHE A 241 -10.63 -12.96 -4.94
CA PHE A 241 -9.47 -12.77 -5.80
C PHE A 241 -8.15 -12.86 -5.02
N TYR A 242 -8.03 -12.18 -3.90
CA TYR A 242 -6.84 -12.27 -3.05
C TYR A 242 -6.68 -13.68 -2.46
N GLY A 243 -7.76 -14.27 -1.94
CA GLY A 243 -7.76 -15.62 -1.38
C GLY A 243 -7.35 -16.70 -2.38
N SER A 244 -7.52 -16.47 -3.69
CA SER A 244 -7.08 -17.38 -4.74
C SER A 244 -5.54 -17.45 -4.89
N THR A 245 -4.83 -16.45 -4.39
CA THR A 245 -3.37 -16.33 -4.53
C THR A 245 -2.66 -17.23 -3.52
N PRO A 246 -1.84 -18.24 -3.95
CA PRO A 246 -1.19 -19.16 -3.03
C PRO A 246 -0.34 -18.49 -1.95
N ALA A 247 0.32 -17.37 -2.29
CA ALA A 247 1.16 -16.63 -1.35
C ALA A 247 0.36 -15.97 -0.20
N TYR A 248 -0.96 -15.85 -0.33
CA TYR A 248 -1.84 -15.23 0.68
C TYR A 248 -2.58 -16.26 1.54
N ARG A 249 -2.43 -17.57 1.24
CA ARG A 249 -3.00 -18.67 2.02
C ARG A 249 -2.73 -18.56 3.53
N PRO A 250 -1.55 -18.13 4.01
CA PRO A 250 -1.30 -18.01 5.45
C PRO A 250 -2.30 -17.15 6.23
N VAL A 251 -2.97 -16.19 5.58
CA VAL A 251 -4.06 -15.41 6.21
C VAL A 251 -5.28 -16.30 6.44
N LEU A 252 -5.63 -17.11 5.45
CA LEU A 252 -6.74 -18.07 5.57
C LEU A 252 -6.42 -19.18 6.58
N ASP A 253 -5.17 -19.68 6.58
CA ASP A 253 -4.73 -20.73 7.51
C ASP A 253 -4.89 -20.30 8.98
N VAL A 254 -4.55 -19.05 9.32
CA VAL A 254 -4.68 -18.53 10.69
C VAL A 254 -6.14 -18.51 11.14
N GLU A 255 -7.07 -18.23 10.22
CA GLU A 255 -8.51 -18.19 10.51
C GLU A 255 -9.19 -19.59 10.40
N GLY A 256 -8.45 -20.62 9.99
CA GLY A 256 -8.98 -21.96 9.80
C GLY A 256 -9.67 -22.18 8.45
N TRP A 257 -9.43 -21.31 7.47
CA TRP A 257 -10.02 -21.37 6.13
C TRP A 257 -9.02 -21.74 5.03
N GLY A 258 -7.88 -22.31 5.39
CA GLY A 258 -6.79 -22.63 4.44
C GLY A 258 -7.21 -23.55 3.29
N ASP A 259 -8.20 -24.42 3.50
CA ASP A 259 -8.71 -25.34 2.46
C ASP A 259 -9.49 -24.62 1.35
N LEU A 260 -9.93 -23.39 1.57
CA LEU A 260 -10.60 -22.56 0.58
C LEU A 260 -9.64 -22.08 -0.53
N GLN A 261 -8.35 -21.88 -0.20
CA GLN A 261 -7.39 -21.34 -1.16
C GLN A 261 -7.24 -22.17 -2.45
N PRO A 262 -7.07 -23.51 -2.41
CA PRO A 262 -6.97 -24.32 -3.62
C PRO A 262 -8.22 -24.24 -4.51
N GLU A 263 -9.41 -24.19 -3.92
CA GLU A 263 -10.68 -24.06 -4.63
C GLU A 263 -10.79 -22.72 -5.34
N LEU A 264 -10.54 -21.61 -4.62
CA LEU A 264 -10.50 -20.27 -5.21
C LEU A 264 -9.46 -20.19 -6.34
N ASN A 265 -8.28 -20.78 -6.16
CA ASN A 265 -7.24 -20.81 -7.19
C ASN A 265 -7.66 -21.60 -8.43
N ALA A 266 -8.35 -22.74 -8.26
CA ALA A 266 -8.87 -23.52 -9.38
C ALA A 266 -9.91 -22.74 -10.19
N LEU A 267 -10.88 -22.11 -9.52
CA LEU A 267 -11.91 -21.28 -10.14
C LEU A 267 -11.31 -20.06 -10.86
N SER A 268 -10.30 -19.41 -10.27
CA SER A 268 -9.63 -18.25 -10.88
C SER A 268 -8.94 -18.59 -12.20
N LYS A 269 -8.41 -19.81 -12.35
CA LYS A 269 -7.74 -20.26 -13.58
C LYS A 269 -8.70 -20.50 -14.74
N VAL A 270 -9.97 -20.75 -14.46
CA VAL A 270 -11.00 -20.93 -15.47
C VAL A 270 -11.92 -19.71 -15.62
N GLY A 271 -11.65 -18.63 -14.87
CA GLY A 271 -12.37 -17.35 -14.98
C GLY A 271 -13.73 -17.31 -14.27
N GLU A 272 -14.01 -18.26 -13.38
CA GLU A 272 -15.27 -18.36 -12.62
C GLU A 272 -15.31 -17.41 -11.42
N TYR A 273 -15.10 -16.11 -11.66
CA TYR A 273 -14.99 -15.10 -10.60
C TYR A 273 -16.27 -14.91 -9.78
N ALA A 274 -17.44 -15.12 -10.39
CA ALA A 274 -18.72 -15.04 -9.67
C ALA A 274 -18.84 -16.17 -8.63
N ALA A 275 -18.53 -17.40 -9.03
CA ALA A 275 -18.54 -18.56 -8.13
C ALA A 275 -17.51 -18.38 -6.98
N MET A 276 -16.34 -17.80 -7.27
CA MET A 276 -15.36 -17.48 -6.23
C MET A 276 -15.93 -16.54 -5.16
N ALA A 277 -16.66 -15.50 -5.56
CA ALA A 277 -17.23 -14.52 -4.62
C ALA A 277 -18.30 -15.15 -3.71
N GLU A 278 -19.05 -16.14 -4.19
CA GLU A 278 -20.06 -16.89 -3.42
C GLU A 278 -19.45 -17.75 -2.30
N LEU A 279 -18.18 -18.14 -2.43
CA LEU A 279 -17.46 -18.89 -1.40
C LEU A 279 -17.04 -18.03 -0.20
N ILE A 280 -17.10 -16.72 -0.31
CA ILE A 280 -16.78 -15.81 0.80
C ILE A 280 -18.07 -15.58 1.61
N ASP A 281 -18.16 -16.17 2.78
CA ASP A 281 -19.30 -16.01 3.68
C ASP A 281 -19.27 -14.69 4.47
N ASP A 282 -20.30 -14.43 5.29
CA ASP A 282 -20.42 -13.22 6.11
C ASP A 282 -19.31 -13.11 7.16
N LYS A 283 -18.91 -14.24 7.74
CA LYS A 283 -17.84 -14.28 8.72
C LYS A 283 -16.49 -13.89 8.10
N MET A 284 -16.20 -14.42 6.91
CA MET A 284 -14.99 -14.06 6.17
C MET A 284 -15.01 -12.58 5.79
N LEU A 285 -16.13 -12.08 5.29
CA LEU A 285 -16.31 -10.67 4.94
C LEU A 285 -15.99 -9.76 6.13
N THR A 286 -16.63 -9.98 7.28
CA THR A 286 -16.45 -9.13 8.47
C THR A 286 -15.10 -9.34 9.17
N THR A 287 -14.43 -10.47 8.98
CA THR A 287 -13.08 -10.71 9.51
C THR A 287 -11.98 -10.02 8.70
N LEU A 288 -12.11 -10.04 7.36
CA LEU A 288 -11.07 -9.57 6.43
C LEU A 288 -11.30 -8.16 5.90
N ALA A 289 -12.50 -7.61 6.09
CA ALA A 289 -12.87 -6.26 5.67
C ALA A 289 -13.69 -5.57 6.76
N VAL A 290 -13.86 -4.26 6.65
CA VAL A 290 -14.81 -3.48 7.44
C VAL A 290 -16.08 -3.31 6.62
N HIS A 291 -17.25 -3.53 7.21
CA HIS A 291 -18.52 -3.50 6.48
C HIS A 291 -19.65 -2.96 7.33
N GLY A 292 -20.36 -1.94 6.83
CA GLY A 292 -21.49 -1.32 7.53
C GLY A 292 -21.73 0.12 7.07
N THR A 293 -22.43 0.90 7.88
CA THR A 293 -22.55 2.35 7.67
C THR A 293 -21.17 3.03 7.82
N PRO A 294 -20.99 4.26 7.32
CA PRO A 294 -19.71 4.97 7.51
C PRO A 294 -19.27 5.05 8.98
N GLU A 295 -20.21 5.26 9.91
CA GLU A 295 -19.94 5.35 11.35
C GLU A 295 -19.54 4.00 11.95
N GLU A 296 -20.19 2.90 11.55
CA GLU A 296 -19.82 1.54 11.96
C GLU A 296 -18.42 1.17 11.42
N CYS A 297 -18.15 1.50 10.14
CA CYS A 297 -16.82 1.30 9.56
C CYS A 297 -15.74 2.12 10.29
N ALA A 298 -16.03 3.37 10.66
CA ALA A 298 -15.10 4.21 11.41
C ALA A 298 -14.77 3.60 12.78
N ALA A 299 -15.78 3.17 13.53
CA ALA A 299 -15.59 2.53 14.84
C ALA A 299 -14.71 1.28 14.72
N GLU A 300 -15.00 0.43 13.73
CA GLU A 300 -14.25 -0.79 13.50
C GLU A 300 -12.80 -0.53 13.04
N ILE A 301 -12.56 0.48 12.21
CA ILE A 301 -11.21 0.91 11.81
C ILE A 301 -10.41 1.34 13.04
N VAL A 302 -10.99 2.18 13.90
CA VAL A 302 -10.31 2.67 15.10
C VAL A 302 -10.05 1.52 16.09
N GLU A 303 -11.02 0.62 16.29
CA GLU A 303 -10.85 -0.56 17.14
C GLU A 303 -9.73 -1.49 16.65
N ARG A 304 -9.69 -1.77 15.35
CA ARG A 304 -8.70 -2.69 14.76
C ARG A 304 -7.28 -2.13 14.72
N PHE A 305 -7.14 -0.83 14.45
CA PHE A 305 -5.87 -0.26 14.03
C PHE A 305 -5.36 0.88 14.92
N GLY A 306 -6.19 1.49 15.75
CA GLY A 306 -5.84 2.68 16.53
C GLY A 306 -4.73 2.47 17.57
N ALA A 307 -4.48 1.24 18.00
CA ALA A 307 -3.43 0.94 18.97
C ALA A 307 -2.00 1.01 18.39
N TYR A 308 -1.83 0.96 17.05
CA TYR A 308 -0.52 0.83 16.41
C TYR A 308 -0.37 1.63 15.11
N SER A 309 -1.38 2.38 14.72
CA SER A 309 -1.29 3.28 13.58
C SER A 309 -2.13 4.53 13.78
N ASP A 310 -1.58 5.65 13.38
CA ASP A 310 -2.26 6.95 13.33
C ASP A 310 -2.82 7.26 11.93
N ARG A 311 -2.65 6.34 10.97
CA ARG A 311 -3.05 6.50 9.57
C ARG A 311 -3.45 5.18 8.93
N VAL A 312 -4.55 5.17 8.17
CA VAL A 312 -4.99 4.00 7.39
C VAL A 312 -5.28 4.37 5.95
N CYS A 313 -5.10 3.40 5.03
CA CYS A 313 -5.38 3.54 3.60
C CYS A 313 -6.66 2.77 3.26
N CYS A 314 -7.74 3.47 2.93
CA CYS A 314 -9.04 2.86 2.66
C CYS A 314 -9.24 2.52 1.19
N TYR A 315 -9.64 1.27 0.91
CA TYR A 315 -10.02 0.74 -0.40
C TYR A 315 -11.53 0.51 -0.45
N PHE A 316 -12.16 0.93 -1.53
CA PHE A 316 -13.59 0.75 -1.79
C PHE A 316 -13.78 -0.11 -3.05
N PRO A 317 -13.61 -1.43 -2.99
CA PRO A 317 -13.48 -2.26 -4.18
C PRO A 317 -14.81 -2.64 -4.82
N GLY A 318 -14.90 -2.49 -6.15
CA GLY A 318 -15.91 -3.14 -6.97
C GLY A 318 -17.35 -2.63 -6.81
N TYR A 319 -17.56 -1.50 -6.14
CA TYR A 319 -18.86 -0.86 -6.03
C TYR A 319 -18.74 0.67 -6.16
N PRO A 320 -19.82 1.36 -6.60
CA PRO A 320 -19.82 2.81 -6.70
C PRO A 320 -20.01 3.43 -5.31
N ILE A 321 -18.92 3.86 -4.69
CA ILE A 321 -19.00 4.62 -3.44
C ILE A 321 -19.43 6.06 -3.72
N ARG A 322 -20.30 6.62 -2.89
CA ARG A 322 -20.68 8.04 -2.93
C ARG A 322 -19.68 8.86 -2.12
N ASP A 323 -19.34 10.03 -2.64
CA ASP A 323 -18.43 10.96 -1.96
C ASP A 323 -18.91 11.33 -0.54
N GLY A 324 -20.22 11.48 -0.33
CA GLY A 324 -20.79 11.70 0.99
C GLY A 324 -20.45 10.60 2.01
N HIS A 325 -20.39 9.34 1.60
CA HIS A 325 -20.01 8.24 2.50
C HIS A 325 -18.52 8.28 2.88
N ILE A 326 -17.65 8.77 1.97
CA ILE A 326 -16.25 9.00 2.28
C ILE A 326 -16.12 10.15 3.30
N ALA A 327 -16.83 11.26 3.08
CA ALA A 327 -16.85 12.39 4.01
C ALA A 327 -17.33 11.98 5.41
N ASP A 328 -18.45 11.22 5.48
CA ASP A 328 -19.01 10.72 6.72
C ASP A 328 -18.04 9.79 7.47
N LEU A 329 -17.36 8.89 6.74
CA LEU A 329 -16.33 7.99 7.30
C LEU A 329 -15.17 8.80 7.90
N VAL A 330 -14.66 9.79 7.17
CA VAL A 330 -13.56 10.66 7.63
C VAL A 330 -13.96 11.44 8.87
N ALA A 331 -15.16 12.03 8.86
CA ALA A 331 -15.69 12.78 10.01
C ALA A 331 -15.83 11.88 11.25
N ALA A 332 -16.42 10.68 11.09
CA ALA A 332 -16.61 9.75 12.18
C ALA A 332 -15.29 9.23 12.77
N VAL A 333 -14.28 8.96 11.94
CA VAL A 333 -12.94 8.57 12.45
C VAL A 333 -12.32 9.71 13.25
N ARG A 334 -12.45 10.97 12.81
CA ARG A 334 -11.91 12.13 13.55
C ARG A 334 -12.61 12.35 14.90
N GLU A 335 -13.91 12.12 14.98
CA GLU A 335 -14.66 12.19 16.25
C GLU A 335 -14.20 11.14 17.25
N LEU A 336 -13.83 9.94 16.78
CA LEU A 336 -13.35 8.83 17.61
C LEU A 336 -11.87 8.93 17.99
N THR A 337 -11.09 9.78 17.32
CA THR A 337 -9.64 9.94 17.52
C THR A 337 -9.25 11.41 17.63
N PRO A 338 -9.70 12.11 18.70
CA PRO A 338 -9.48 13.54 18.90
C PRO A 338 -7.99 13.93 19.08
#